data_7c540469d412beadb6f530ba8b5e285c
#
_entry.id   7c540469d412beadb6f530ba8b5e285c
#
_cell.length_a   1.000
_cell.length_b   1.000
_cell.length_c   1.000
_cell.angle_alpha   90.00
_cell.angle_beta   90.00
_cell.angle_gamma   90.00
#
_symmetry.space_group_name_H-M   'P 1'
#
loop_
_entity.id
_entity.type
_entity.pdbx_description
1 polymer ?
#
loop_
_entity_poly.entity_id
_entity_poly.type
_entity_poly.pdbx_seq_one_letter_code
_entity_poly.pdbx_strand_id
1 'polypeptide(L)'
;MQSGNVAFFNYVYGAIGVVAALLVTGTSAVVTRKYPGPAGIALAHTVPFLTAASALRLSQSQWDTGGWIAVGVGLLVGSLAALTLPKRYRISIAAPLVLGTMMAATGLMVKVGSLSQVGVSALLFALVIVLLQLAPWIALAHIPVRILDANTSEQIPAQGITDQVTTSFVFVVSLRAGGALAAVFLTVSMLSTAGLRSFSVPLALVVLGSVSLILQTRSIRARVEVLLSSLTGLTTILVGATLVTRADPASLPWVTLSAIAAALVLVVTNVVGPRARPHLTRIADTIAVLSLFVLIPLAVYLWG
;
A
#
# COMPACT_ATOMS: atom_id res chain seq x y z
N MET A 1 36.67 -12.06 -15.90
CA MET A 1 37.14 -10.88 -15.14
C MET A 1 36.10 -9.76 -14.93
N GLN A 2 35.04 -9.63 -15.75
CA GLN A 2 34.02 -8.57 -15.57
C GLN A 2 33.08 -8.79 -14.37
N SER A 3 32.78 -10.02 -13.97
CA SER A 3 31.83 -10.31 -12.87
C SER A 3 32.31 -9.86 -11.47
N GLY A 4 33.62 -9.92 -11.23
CA GLY A 4 34.17 -9.50 -9.93
C GLY A 4 34.06 -8.01 -9.68
N ASN A 5 34.22 -7.18 -10.70
CA ASN A 5 34.11 -5.73 -10.57
C ASN A 5 32.67 -5.29 -10.26
N VAL A 6 31.68 -5.91 -10.87
CA VAL A 6 30.26 -5.59 -10.62
C VAL A 6 29.85 -5.92 -9.17
N ALA A 7 30.30 -7.06 -8.64
CA ALA A 7 30.04 -7.43 -7.27
C ALA A 7 30.68 -6.46 -6.29
N PHE A 8 31.93 -6.07 -6.51
CA PHE A 8 32.63 -5.10 -5.68
C PHE A 8 31.90 -3.74 -5.67
N PHE A 9 31.49 -3.21 -6.82
CA PHE A 9 30.74 -1.95 -6.88
C PHE A 9 29.40 -2.05 -6.15
N ASN A 10 28.68 -3.16 -6.26
CA ASN A 10 27.41 -3.35 -5.53
C ASN A 10 27.62 -3.31 -4.01
N TYR A 11 28.68 -3.94 -3.50
CA TYR A 11 29.00 -3.86 -2.06
C TYR A 11 29.36 -2.43 -1.62
N VAL A 12 30.18 -1.72 -2.41
CA VAL A 12 30.56 -0.34 -2.10
C VAL A 12 29.34 0.57 -2.07
N TYR A 13 28.48 0.52 -3.10
CA TYR A 13 27.27 1.33 -3.14
C TYR A 13 26.27 0.94 -2.05
N GLY A 14 26.12 -0.36 -1.75
CA GLY A 14 25.30 -0.82 -0.66
C GLY A 14 25.78 -0.32 0.70
N ALA A 15 27.08 -0.39 0.95
CA ALA A 15 27.68 0.12 2.19
C ALA A 15 27.54 1.65 2.33
N ILE A 16 27.77 2.41 1.25
CA ILE A 16 27.54 3.87 1.22
C ILE A 16 26.07 4.17 1.56
N GLY A 17 25.13 3.42 1.02
CA GLY A 17 23.71 3.61 1.29
C GLY A 17 23.35 3.32 2.75
N VAL A 18 23.96 2.31 3.39
CA VAL A 18 23.78 2.05 4.84
C VAL A 18 24.32 3.22 5.67
N VAL A 19 25.52 3.69 5.35
CA VAL A 19 26.11 4.86 6.04
C VAL A 19 25.23 6.10 5.86
N ALA A 20 24.73 6.34 4.64
CA ALA A 20 23.80 7.44 4.38
C ALA A 20 22.50 7.29 5.21
N ALA A 21 21.93 6.10 5.29
CA ALA A 21 20.75 5.82 6.09
C ALA A 21 21.00 6.10 7.59
N LEU A 22 22.14 5.69 8.13
CA LEU A 22 22.52 5.97 9.52
C LEU A 22 22.70 7.47 9.77
N LEU A 23 23.37 8.21 8.86
CA LEU A 23 23.52 9.64 8.94
C LEU A 23 22.18 10.37 8.88
N VAL A 24 21.30 9.98 7.97
CA VAL A 24 19.94 10.56 7.87
C VAL A 24 19.13 10.26 9.12
N THR A 25 19.24 9.07 9.69
CA THR A 25 18.58 8.72 10.96
C THR A 25 19.08 9.60 12.10
N GLY A 26 20.40 9.75 12.23
CA GLY A 26 21.01 10.62 13.24
C GLY A 26 20.61 12.10 13.08
N THR A 27 20.66 12.61 11.86
CA THR A 27 20.23 14.00 11.57
C THR A 27 18.73 14.19 11.80
N SER A 28 17.89 13.24 11.41
CA SER A 28 16.46 13.26 11.71
C SER A 28 16.18 13.32 13.21
N ALA A 29 16.90 12.50 14.01
CA ALA A 29 16.76 12.49 15.47
C ALA A 29 17.16 13.85 16.11
N VAL A 30 18.23 14.46 15.63
CA VAL A 30 18.70 15.77 16.12
C VAL A 30 17.73 16.88 15.69
N VAL A 31 17.32 16.88 14.42
CA VAL A 31 16.41 17.91 13.87
C VAL A 31 15.05 17.85 14.56
N THR A 32 14.47 16.65 14.76
CA THR A 32 13.16 16.51 15.42
C THR A 32 13.19 16.90 16.89
N ARG A 33 14.33 16.74 17.57
CA ARG A 33 14.49 17.17 18.98
C ARG A 33 14.68 18.67 19.11
N LYS A 34 15.49 19.29 18.23
CA LYS A 34 15.81 20.72 18.28
C LYS A 34 14.75 21.60 17.62
N TYR A 35 14.19 21.12 16.52
CA TYR A 35 13.23 21.85 15.68
C TYR A 35 12.05 20.93 15.37
N PRO A 36 11.03 20.86 16.24
CA PRO A 36 9.85 20.02 16.00
C PRO A 36 9.07 20.57 14.79
N GLY A 37 9.39 20.05 13.61
CA GLY A 37 8.83 20.51 12.34
C GLY A 37 8.79 19.39 11.28
N PRO A 38 8.24 19.69 10.10
CA PRO A 38 8.07 18.69 9.03
C PRO A 38 9.38 18.16 8.46
N ALA A 39 10.47 18.90 8.57
CA ALA A 39 11.76 18.51 8.00
C ALA A 39 12.32 17.22 8.62
N GLY A 40 12.30 17.09 9.95
CA GLY A 40 12.77 15.87 10.62
C GLY A 40 11.90 14.66 10.30
N ILE A 41 10.58 14.86 10.11
CA ILE A 41 9.64 13.81 9.70
C ILE A 41 9.97 13.39 8.27
N ALA A 42 10.15 14.32 7.35
CA ALA A 42 10.52 14.03 5.96
C ALA A 42 11.82 13.24 5.87
N LEU A 43 12.86 13.65 6.62
CA LEU A 43 14.13 12.91 6.70
C LEU A 43 13.92 11.48 7.21
N ALA A 44 13.12 11.27 8.27
CA ALA A 44 12.86 9.94 8.79
C ALA A 44 12.14 9.03 7.76
N HIS A 45 11.28 9.59 6.90
CA HIS A 45 10.60 8.84 5.85
C HIS A 45 11.52 8.43 4.69
N THR A 46 12.65 9.09 4.48
CA THR A 46 13.62 8.67 3.44
C THR A 46 14.44 7.46 3.87
N VAL A 47 14.63 7.24 5.17
CA VAL A 47 15.47 6.14 5.70
C VAL A 47 15.03 4.75 5.23
N PRO A 48 13.74 4.36 5.30
CA PRO A 48 13.30 3.04 4.83
C PRO A 48 13.67 2.78 3.35
N PHE A 49 13.57 3.80 2.50
CA PHE A 49 13.90 3.65 1.08
C PHE A 49 15.41 3.56 0.84
N LEU A 50 16.22 4.31 1.60
CA LEU A 50 17.67 4.19 1.53
C LEU A 50 18.15 2.81 1.99
N THR A 51 17.61 2.30 3.09
CA THR A 51 17.93 0.95 3.59
C THR A 51 17.47 -0.13 2.63
N ALA A 52 16.31 0.03 1.99
CA ALA A 52 15.81 -0.88 0.97
C ALA A 52 16.72 -0.93 -0.26
N ALA A 53 17.12 0.23 -0.78
CA ALA A 53 18.06 0.32 -1.89
C ALA A 53 19.43 -0.29 -1.56
N SER A 54 19.91 -0.06 -0.34
CA SER A 54 21.16 -0.64 0.17
C SER A 54 21.08 -2.16 0.29
N ALA A 55 19.98 -2.68 0.84
CA ALA A 55 19.74 -4.11 0.99
C ALA A 55 19.70 -4.82 -0.37
N LEU A 56 19.06 -4.21 -1.37
CA LEU A 56 19.03 -4.75 -2.74
C LEU A 56 20.46 -4.82 -3.32
N ARG A 57 21.27 -3.78 -3.13
CA ARG A 57 22.66 -3.77 -3.62
C ARG A 57 23.54 -4.77 -2.89
N LEU A 58 23.42 -4.85 -1.56
CA LEU A 58 24.21 -5.78 -0.74
C LEU A 58 23.85 -7.24 -1.00
N SER A 59 22.59 -7.55 -1.28
CA SER A 59 22.15 -8.91 -1.60
C SER A 59 22.63 -9.37 -2.98
N GLN A 60 23.15 -8.47 -3.82
CA GLN A 60 23.50 -8.72 -5.22
C GLN A 60 22.37 -9.36 -6.05
N SER A 61 21.16 -9.31 -5.51
CA SER A 61 19.98 -9.83 -6.16
C SER A 61 19.53 -8.89 -7.28
N GLN A 62 18.99 -9.46 -8.33
CA GLN A 62 18.24 -8.71 -9.34
C GLN A 62 16.84 -8.37 -8.77
N TRP A 63 16.03 -7.69 -9.57
CA TRP A 63 14.63 -7.42 -9.22
C TRP A 63 13.77 -8.67 -9.43
N ASP A 64 14.10 -9.71 -8.66
CA ASP A 64 13.47 -11.02 -8.58
C ASP A 64 12.91 -11.26 -7.16
N THR A 65 12.49 -12.48 -6.87
CA THR A 65 11.99 -12.86 -5.54
C THR A 65 13.02 -12.66 -4.43
N GLY A 66 14.30 -12.85 -4.71
CA GLY A 66 15.41 -12.58 -3.77
C GLY A 66 15.57 -11.09 -3.50
N GLY A 67 15.51 -10.28 -4.55
CA GLY A 67 15.52 -8.81 -4.46
C GLY A 67 14.32 -8.29 -3.67
N TRP A 68 13.14 -8.86 -3.82
CA TRP A 68 11.95 -8.45 -3.05
C TRP A 68 12.11 -8.72 -1.55
N ILE A 69 12.71 -9.86 -1.18
CA ILE A 69 13.04 -10.13 0.23
C ILE A 69 14.02 -9.06 0.74
N ALA A 70 15.08 -8.78 0.01
CA ALA A 70 16.09 -7.80 0.41
C ALA A 70 15.48 -6.40 0.58
N VAL A 71 14.71 -5.93 -0.41
CA VAL A 71 14.02 -4.63 -0.35
C VAL A 71 13.00 -4.60 0.79
N GLY A 72 12.20 -5.65 0.94
CA GLY A 72 11.21 -5.76 2.01
C GLY A 72 11.84 -5.69 3.40
N VAL A 73 12.89 -6.47 3.64
CA VAL A 73 13.65 -6.43 4.90
C VAL A 73 14.31 -5.07 5.11
N GLY A 74 14.89 -4.46 4.06
CA GLY A 74 15.46 -3.13 4.11
C GLY A 74 14.43 -2.07 4.51
N LEU A 75 13.21 -2.12 3.95
CA LEU A 75 12.09 -1.24 4.34
C LEU A 75 11.72 -1.45 5.81
N LEU A 76 11.62 -2.69 6.28
CA LEU A 76 11.29 -3.01 7.67
C LEU A 76 12.34 -2.49 8.63
N VAL A 77 13.63 -2.79 8.37
CA VAL A 77 14.75 -2.33 9.19
C VAL A 77 14.85 -0.80 9.20
N GLY A 78 14.72 -0.17 8.02
CA GLY A 78 14.74 1.29 7.92
C GLY A 78 13.58 1.96 8.65
N SER A 79 12.44 1.28 8.76
CA SER A 79 11.29 1.77 9.52
C SER A 79 11.55 1.86 11.03
N LEU A 80 12.57 1.17 11.54
CA LEU A 80 13.02 1.34 12.94
C LEU A 80 13.52 2.77 13.21
N ALA A 81 13.92 3.52 12.17
CA ALA A 81 14.20 4.96 12.31
C ALA A 81 13.01 5.75 12.87
N ALA A 82 11.78 5.23 12.72
CA ALA A 82 10.60 5.81 13.36
C ALA A 82 10.72 5.93 14.89
N LEU A 83 11.51 5.08 15.52
CA LEU A 83 11.71 5.13 16.95
C LEU A 83 12.39 6.43 17.40
N THR A 84 13.09 7.11 16.50
CA THR A 84 13.71 8.42 16.75
C THR A 84 12.70 9.58 16.75
N LEU A 85 11.53 9.37 16.12
CA LEU A 85 10.47 10.38 16.02
C LEU A 85 9.68 10.51 17.33
N PRO A 86 9.10 11.70 17.60
CA PRO A 86 8.10 11.87 18.63
C PRO A 86 6.93 10.90 18.45
N LYS A 87 6.33 10.41 19.55
CA LYS A 87 5.29 9.36 19.53
C LYS A 87 4.18 9.61 18.51
N ARG A 88 3.72 10.86 18.38
CA ARG A 88 2.64 11.27 17.47
C ARG A 88 2.97 11.05 15.98
N TYR A 89 4.25 11.03 15.60
CA TYR A 89 4.68 10.89 14.20
C TYR A 89 5.19 9.48 13.87
N ARG A 90 5.42 8.62 14.87
CA ARG A 90 5.88 7.23 14.62
C ARG A 90 4.92 6.44 13.74
N ILE A 91 3.63 6.74 13.87
CA ILE A 91 2.55 6.07 13.13
C ILE A 91 2.61 6.37 11.63
N SER A 92 3.18 7.51 11.23
CA SER A 92 3.30 7.88 9.82
C SER A 92 4.22 6.94 9.01
N ILE A 93 5.05 6.13 9.66
CA ILE A 93 5.93 5.13 9.04
C ILE A 93 5.20 3.79 8.77
N ALA A 94 3.91 3.71 9.05
CA ALA A 94 3.12 2.53 8.67
C ALA A 94 3.19 2.22 7.17
N ALA A 95 3.34 3.24 6.31
CA ALA A 95 3.40 3.05 4.86
C ALA A 95 4.58 2.16 4.41
N PRO A 96 5.85 2.46 4.72
CA PRO A 96 6.97 1.58 4.35
C PRO A 96 6.93 0.24 5.10
N LEU A 97 6.35 0.17 6.30
CA LEU A 97 6.14 -1.10 7.01
C LEU A 97 5.21 -2.03 6.24
N VAL A 98 4.06 -1.53 5.78
CA VAL A 98 3.09 -2.33 5.01
C VAL A 98 3.72 -2.80 3.71
N LEU A 99 4.35 -1.90 2.95
CA LEU A 99 5.02 -2.27 1.70
C LEU A 99 6.12 -3.30 1.95
N GLY A 100 6.99 -3.06 2.94
CA GLY A 100 8.10 -3.96 3.29
C GLY A 100 7.62 -5.35 3.70
N THR A 101 6.55 -5.42 4.51
CA THR A 101 5.94 -6.69 4.92
C THR A 101 5.40 -7.45 3.69
N MET A 102 4.68 -6.78 2.79
CA MET A 102 4.13 -7.43 1.59
C MET A 102 5.22 -7.92 0.65
N MET A 103 6.27 -7.13 0.42
CA MET A 103 7.41 -7.53 -0.42
C MET A 103 8.18 -8.71 0.18
N ALA A 104 8.52 -8.63 1.47
CA ALA A 104 9.21 -9.71 2.16
C ALA A 104 8.37 -10.99 2.20
N ALA A 105 7.09 -10.89 2.53
CA ALA A 105 6.17 -12.03 2.56
C ALA A 105 6.04 -12.69 1.18
N THR A 106 5.83 -11.90 0.12
CA THR A 106 5.76 -12.42 -1.25
C THR A 106 7.04 -13.18 -1.60
N GLY A 107 8.20 -12.54 -1.40
CA GLY A 107 9.49 -13.15 -1.72
C GLY A 107 9.77 -14.42 -0.91
N LEU A 108 9.47 -14.42 0.39
CA LEU A 108 9.67 -15.59 1.26
C LEU A 108 8.73 -16.74 0.88
N MET A 109 7.44 -16.49 0.69
CA MET A 109 6.47 -17.52 0.33
C MET A 109 6.79 -18.17 -1.01
N VAL A 110 7.25 -17.39 -1.99
CA VAL A 110 7.64 -17.91 -3.31
C VAL A 110 8.97 -18.64 -3.24
N LYS A 111 10.00 -18.05 -2.62
CA LYS A 111 11.37 -18.59 -2.64
C LYS A 111 11.57 -19.74 -1.67
N VAL A 112 11.06 -19.64 -0.44
CA VAL A 112 11.23 -20.64 0.61
C VAL A 112 10.07 -21.63 0.61
N GLY A 113 8.83 -21.14 0.43
CA GLY A 113 7.63 -21.96 0.41
C GLY A 113 7.40 -22.68 -0.92
N SER A 114 8.19 -22.39 -1.97
CA SER A 114 8.02 -22.93 -3.34
C SER A 114 6.60 -22.77 -3.90
N LEU A 115 5.92 -21.72 -3.47
CA LEU A 115 4.54 -21.42 -3.89
C LEU A 115 4.50 -20.64 -5.20
N SER A 116 3.39 -20.72 -5.92
CA SER A 116 3.24 -19.97 -7.17
C SER A 116 3.24 -18.46 -6.90
N GLN A 117 4.05 -17.71 -7.64
CA GLN A 117 4.14 -16.25 -7.48
C GLN A 117 2.79 -15.56 -7.73
N VAL A 118 2.04 -16.05 -8.74
CA VAL A 118 0.72 -15.52 -9.09
C VAL A 118 -0.25 -15.72 -7.92
N GLY A 119 -0.31 -16.94 -7.36
CA GLY A 119 -1.21 -17.25 -6.24
C GLY A 119 -0.88 -16.48 -4.97
N VAL A 120 0.41 -16.41 -4.60
CA VAL A 120 0.86 -15.63 -3.42
C VAL A 120 0.51 -14.16 -3.59
N SER A 121 0.83 -13.58 -4.76
CA SER A 121 0.54 -12.16 -5.02
C SER A 121 -0.96 -11.88 -5.06
N ALA A 122 -1.78 -12.81 -5.60
CA ALA A 122 -3.22 -12.69 -5.62
C ALA A 122 -3.82 -12.71 -4.21
N LEU A 123 -3.39 -13.64 -3.36
CA LEU A 123 -3.86 -13.73 -1.99
C LEU A 123 -3.48 -12.50 -1.17
N LEU A 124 -2.22 -12.05 -1.27
CA LEU A 124 -1.76 -10.87 -0.56
C LEU A 124 -2.42 -9.58 -1.10
N PHE A 125 -2.70 -9.50 -2.41
CA PHE A 125 -3.47 -8.41 -2.99
C PHE A 125 -4.89 -8.35 -2.41
N ALA A 126 -5.60 -9.48 -2.38
CA ALA A 126 -6.91 -9.57 -1.76
C ALA A 126 -6.88 -9.14 -0.30
N LEU A 127 -5.90 -9.62 0.47
CA LEU A 127 -5.69 -9.23 1.87
C LEU A 127 -5.48 -7.71 2.01
N VAL A 128 -4.62 -7.11 1.18
CA VAL A 128 -4.37 -5.66 1.20
C VAL A 128 -5.65 -4.87 0.91
N ILE A 129 -6.45 -5.28 -0.09
CA ILE A 129 -7.71 -4.61 -0.41
C ILE A 129 -8.69 -4.69 0.78
N VAL A 130 -8.82 -5.85 1.42
CA VAL A 130 -9.67 -6.02 2.62
C VAL A 130 -9.18 -5.15 3.77
N LEU A 131 -7.86 -5.14 4.05
CA LEU A 131 -7.27 -4.31 5.11
C LEU A 131 -7.48 -2.81 4.86
N LEU A 132 -7.35 -2.35 3.60
CA LEU A 132 -7.61 -0.96 3.23
C LEU A 132 -9.07 -0.56 3.47
N GLN A 133 -10.01 -1.49 3.28
CA GLN A 133 -11.42 -1.25 3.57
C GLN A 133 -11.72 -1.25 5.08
N LEU A 134 -11.01 -2.07 5.84
CA LEU A 134 -11.14 -2.13 7.30
C LEU A 134 -10.36 -1.02 8.03
N ALA A 135 -9.46 -0.30 7.34
CA ALA A 135 -8.60 0.71 7.95
C ALA A 135 -9.35 1.75 8.84
N PRO A 136 -10.50 2.32 8.44
CA PRO A 136 -11.26 3.23 9.29
C PRO A 136 -11.76 2.57 10.57
N TRP A 137 -12.20 1.31 10.48
CA TRP A 137 -12.70 0.56 11.64
C TRP A 137 -11.58 0.20 12.60
N ILE A 138 -10.41 -0.17 12.08
CA ILE A 138 -9.20 -0.43 12.88
C ILE A 138 -8.79 0.84 13.63
N ALA A 139 -8.82 2.00 12.96
CA ALA A 139 -8.50 3.27 13.60
C ALA A 139 -9.50 3.63 14.71
N LEU A 140 -10.79 3.42 14.48
CA LEU A 140 -11.83 3.66 15.48
C LEU A 140 -11.68 2.72 16.68
N ALA A 141 -11.30 1.46 16.48
CA ALA A 141 -11.08 0.50 17.56
C ALA A 141 -9.91 0.89 18.49
N HIS A 142 -8.95 1.69 17.98
CA HIS A 142 -7.82 2.18 18.76
C HIS A 142 -8.11 3.49 19.52
N ILE A 143 -9.25 4.13 19.27
CA ILE A 143 -9.69 5.27 20.08
C ILE A 143 -10.24 4.70 21.39
N PRO A 144 -9.54 4.87 22.54
CA PRO A 144 -10.03 4.33 23.79
C PRO A 144 -11.37 4.96 24.10
N VAL A 145 -12.41 4.13 24.25
CA VAL A 145 -13.79 4.51 24.59
C VAL A 145 -13.89 5.02 26.05
N ARG A 146 -12.91 5.78 26.53
CA ARG A 146 -13.00 6.49 27.82
C ARG A 146 -14.07 7.58 27.83
N ILE A 147 -14.72 7.81 26.69
CA ILE A 147 -15.85 8.76 26.58
C ILE A 147 -17.12 8.19 27.25
N LEU A 148 -17.20 6.89 27.53
CA LEU A 148 -18.41 6.28 28.13
C LEU A 148 -18.42 6.21 29.63
N ASP A 149 -17.31 6.46 30.33
CA ASP A 149 -17.30 6.64 31.80
C ASP A 149 -17.54 8.10 32.19
N ALA A 150 -18.44 8.77 31.50
CA ALA A 150 -18.87 10.15 31.77
C ALA A 150 -19.66 10.30 33.11
N ASN A 151 -19.61 9.32 33.97
CA ASN A 151 -20.09 9.47 35.36
C ASN A 151 -19.05 10.09 36.34
N THR A 152 -17.81 10.28 35.87
CA THR A 152 -16.82 11.09 36.59
C THR A 152 -16.68 12.43 35.89
N SER A 153 -17.04 13.49 36.62
CA SER A 153 -17.05 14.90 36.21
C SER A 153 -15.68 15.49 35.87
N GLU A 154 -14.69 14.69 35.51
CA GLU A 154 -13.42 15.15 34.98
C GLU A 154 -13.59 15.47 33.49
N GLN A 155 -13.71 16.76 33.20
CA GLN A 155 -13.71 17.29 31.87
C GLN A 155 -12.44 16.80 31.12
N ILE A 156 -12.63 15.89 30.16
CA ILE A 156 -11.53 15.45 29.30
C ILE A 156 -11.02 16.71 28.58
N PRO A 157 -9.73 17.08 28.71
CA PRO A 157 -9.23 18.28 28.07
C PRO A 157 -9.43 18.15 26.54
N ALA A 158 -10.06 19.15 25.93
CA ALA A 158 -10.35 19.16 24.49
C ALA A 158 -9.09 18.89 23.63
N GLN A 159 -7.92 19.29 24.09
CA GLN A 159 -6.63 19.01 23.48
C GLN A 159 -6.32 17.50 23.37
N GLY A 160 -6.66 16.71 24.38
CA GLY A 160 -6.42 15.26 24.37
C GLY A 160 -7.25 14.53 23.29
N ILE A 161 -8.48 14.99 23.05
CA ILE A 161 -9.35 14.45 21.99
C ILE A 161 -8.81 14.80 20.63
N THR A 162 -8.38 16.05 20.42
CA THR A 162 -7.83 16.52 19.13
C THR A 162 -6.56 15.76 18.77
N ASP A 163 -5.68 15.51 19.73
CA ASP A 163 -4.44 14.75 19.51
C ASP A 163 -4.71 13.29 19.13
N GLN A 164 -5.70 12.65 19.76
CA GLN A 164 -6.09 11.28 19.44
C GLN A 164 -6.69 11.17 18.03
N VAL A 165 -7.60 12.09 17.68
CA VAL A 165 -8.21 12.14 16.34
C VAL A 165 -7.14 12.36 15.27
N THR A 166 -6.22 13.30 15.48
CA THR A 166 -5.12 13.57 14.55
C THR A 166 -4.21 12.35 14.38
N THR A 167 -3.88 11.66 15.47
CA THR A 167 -3.04 10.46 15.43
C THR A 167 -3.72 9.33 14.66
N SER A 168 -5.01 9.10 14.91
CA SER A 168 -5.81 8.10 14.19
C SER A 168 -5.93 8.42 12.71
N PHE A 169 -6.10 9.69 12.36
CA PHE A 169 -6.14 10.13 10.97
C PHE A 169 -4.80 9.88 10.25
N VAL A 170 -3.68 10.25 10.87
CA VAL A 170 -2.34 10.00 10.33
C VAL A 170 -2.11 8.50 10.13
N PHE A 171 -2.59 7.66 11.05
CA PHE A 171 -2.50 6.20 10.92
C PHE A 171 -3.25 5.68 9.70
N VAL A 172 -4.52 6.08 9.53
CA VAL A 172 -5.33 5.65 8.36
C VAL A 172 -4.70 6.09 7.05
N VAL A 173 -4.25 7.35 6.97
CA VAL A 173 -3.60 7.89 5.76
C VAL A 173 -2.31 7.12 5.45
N SER A 174 -1.47 6.84 6.45
CA SER A 174 -0.22 6.09 6.27
C SER A 174 -0.48 4.64 5.88
N LEU A 175 -1.47 3.99 6.51
CA LEU A 175 -1.88 2.62 6.16
C LEU A 175 -2.39 2.55 4.72
N ARG A 176 -3.20 3.53 4.30
CA ARG A 176 -3.69 3.63 2.91
C ARG A 176 -2.57 3.88 1.91
N ALA A 177 -1.62 4.76 2.23
CA ALA A 177 -0.46 5.00 1.36
C ALA A 177 0.40 3.73 1.21
N GLY A 178 0.69 3.03 2.30
CA GLY A 178 1.42 1.77 2.28
C GLY A 178 0.69 0.67 1.54
N GLY A 179 -0.62 0.53 1.77
CA GLY A 179 -1.47 -0.41 1.06
C GLY A 179 -1.58 -0.10 -0.44
N ALA A 180 -1.59 1.19 -0.82
CA ALA A 180 -1.56 1.61 -2.22
C ALA A 180 -0.28 1.13 -2.93
N LEU A 181 0.88 1.38 -2.32
CA LEU A 181 2.17 0.93 -2.85
C LEU A 181 2.24 -0.60 -2.91
N ALA A 182 1.75 -1.28 -1.87
CA ALA A 182 1.68 -2.73 -1.83
C ALA A 182 0.75 -3.30 -2.91
N ALA A 183 -0.42 -2.71 -3.14
CA ALA A 183 -1.36 -3.13 -4.17
C ALA A 183 -0.74 -3.01 -5.58
N VAL A 184 -0.04 -1.90 -5.86
CA VAL A 184 0.69 -1.71 -7.12
C VAL A 184 1.79 -2.76 -7.28
N PHE A 185 2.62 -2.97 -6.24
CA PHE A 185 3.67 -3.98 -6.25
C PHE A 185 3.10 -5.38 -6.52
N LEU A 186 2.03 -5.78 -5.82
CA LEU A 186 1.40 -7.08 -5.97
C LEU A 186 0.76 -7.26 -7.36
N THR A 187 0.18 -6.19 -7.93
CA THR A 187 -0.31 -6.18 -9.30
C THR A 187 0.82 -6.44 -10.30
N VAL A 188 1.95 -5.76 -10.15
CA VAL A 188 3.14 -5.98 -10.98
C VAL A 188 3.66 -7.41 -10.82
N SER A 189 3.82 -7.86 -9.57
CA SER A 189 4.31 -9.22 -9.26
C SER A 189 3.43 -10.31 -9.86
N MET A 190 2.11 -10.16 -9.77
CA MET A 190 1.14 -11.12 -10.27
C MET A 190 1.09 -11.15 -11.80
N LEU A 191 0.99 -9.99 -12.44
CA LEU A 191 0.80 -9.90 -13.90
C LEU A 191 2.10 -10.07 -14.69
N SER A 192 3.27 -9.76 -14.13
CA SER A 192 4.54 -9.97 -14.82
C SER A 192 4.91 -11.43 -14.98
N THR A 193 4.36 -12.31 -14.17
CA THR A 193 4.63 -13.75 -14.17
C THR A 193 3.48 -14.60 -14.72
N ALA A 194 2.27 -14.03 -14.82
CA ALA A 194 1.15 -14.70 -15.46
C ALA A 194 1.47 -14.93 -16.96
N GLY A 195 1.43 -16.18 -17.39
CA GLY A 195 1.62 -16.51 -18.81
C GLY A 195 0.48 -15.94 -19.67
N LEU A 196 0.74 -15.71 -20.99
CA LEU A 196 -0.22 -15.11 -21.93
C LEU A 196 -1.64 -15.70 -21.89
N ARG A 197 -1.77 -16.99 -21.57
CA ARG A 197 -3.08 -17.67 -21.51
C ARG A 197 -3.81 -17.52 -20.17
N SER A 198 -3.17 -16.94 -19.15
CA SER A 198 -3.68 -16.91 -17.77
C SER A 198 -3.99 -15.51 -17.24
N PHE A 199 -3.94 -14.46 -18.09
CA PHE A 199 -4.15 -13.07 -17.62
C PHE A 199 -5.58 -12.75 -17.19
N SER A 200 -6.58 -13.48 -17.68
CA SER A 200 -8.00 -13.11 -17.47
C SER A 200 -8.38 -13.08 -15.98
N VAL A 201 -8.00 -14.09 -15.23
CA VAL A 201 -8.37 -14.20 -13.80
C VAL A 201 -7.57 -13.22 -12.93
N PRO A 202 -6.22 -13.11 -13.06
CA PRO A 202 -5.44 -12.08 -12.37
C PRO A 202 -5.90 -10.64 -12.68
N LEU A 203 -6.22 -10.35 -13.94
CA LEU A 203 -6.73 -9.04 -14.34
C LEU A 203 -8.11 -8.76 -13.72
N ALA A 204 -9.01 -9.76 -13.73
CA ALA A 204 -10.32 -9.63 -13.08
C ALA A 204 -10.18 -9.31 -11.58
N LEU A 205 -9.22 -9.96 -10.89
CA LEU A 205 -8.92 -9.70 -9.48
C LEU A 205 -8.46 -8.25 -9.28
N VAL A 206 -7.56 -7.74 -10.13
CA VAL A 206 -7.07 -6.35 -10.06
C VAL A 206 -8.21 -5.36 -10.30
N VAL A 207 -9.05 -5.61 -11.31
CA VAL A 207 -10.18 -4.74 -11.64
C VAL A 207 -11.19 -4.72 -10.49
N LEU A 208 -11.58 -5.89 -9.97
CA LEU A 208 -12.53 -5.98 -8.85
C LEU A 208 -12.01 -5.27 -7.59
N GLY A 209 -10.74 -5.50 -7.23
CA GLY A 209 -10.12 -4.82 -6.08
C GLY A 209 -10.07 -3.31 -6.26
N SER A 210 -9.69 -2.85 -7.45
CA SER A 210 -9.61 -1.42 -7.79
C SER A 210 -10.98 -0.74 -7.78
N VAL A 211 -11.98 -1.37 -8.40
CA VAL A 211 -13.37 -0.87 -8.39
C VAL A 211 -13.92 -0.79 -6.97
N SER A 212 -13.65 -1.82 -6.14
CA SER A 212 -14.05 -1.83 -4.74
C SER A 212 -13.45 -0.64 -3.96
N LEU A 213 -12.15 -0.34 -4.16
CA LEU A 213 -11.49 0.83 -3.55
C LEU A 213 -12.10 2.16 -4.01
N ILE A 214 -12.37 2.30 -5.31
CA ILE A 214 -12.97 3.51 -5.88
C ILE A 214 -14.40 3.72 -5.32
N LEU A 215 -15.20 2.67 -5.25
CA LEU A 215 -16.57 2.75 -4.75
C LEU A 215 -16.62 3.08 -3.25
N GLN A 216 -15.65 2.61 -2.48
CA GLN A 216 -15.55 2.91 -1.05
C GLN A 216 -15.36 4.42 -0.77
N THR A 217 -14.80 5.18 -1.70
CA THR A 217 -14.57 6.62 -1.51
C THR A 217 -15.82 7.42 -1.17
N ARG A 218 -17.00 6.89 -1.48
CA ARG A 218 -18.29 7.53 -1.19
C ARG A 218 -18.64 7.58 0.30
N SER A 219 -18.21 6.57 1.06
CA SER A 219 -18.43 6.52 2.51
C SER A 219 -17.44 7.36 3.30
N ILE A 220 -16.37 7.81 2.64
CA ILE A 220 -15.26 8.52 3.26
C ILE A 220 -15.48 10.02 3.14
N ARG A 221 -15.40 10.75 4.27
CA ARG A 221 -15.56 12.21 4.32
C ARG A 221 -14.23 12.96 4.18
N ALA A 222 -13.11 12.32 4.50
CA ALA A 222 -11.79 12.95 4.46
C ALA A 222 -11.25 13.02 3.01
N ARG A 223 -11.02 14.22 2.49
CA ARG A 223 -10.56 14.44 1.10
C ARG A 223 -9.27 13.67 0.77
N VAL A 224 -8.32 13.62 1.69
CA VAL A 224 -7.04 12.92 1.48
C VAL A 224 -7.26 11.41 1.31
N GLU A 225 -8.14 10.81 2.10
CA GLU A 225 -8.45 9.39 1.99
C GLU A 225 -9.18 9.05 0.68
N VAL A 226 -10.10 9.91 0.24
CA VAL A 226 -10.77 9.79 -1.06
C VAL A 226 -9.75 9.82 -2.19
N LEU A 227 -8.84 10.79 -2.16
CA LEU A 227 -7.77 10.91 -3.16
C LEU A 227 -6.87 9.67 -3.17
N LEU A 228 -6.39 9.21 -2.02
CA LEU A 228 -5.53 8.02 -1.92
C LEU A 228 -6.23 6.77 -2.47
N SER A 229 -7.48 6.52 -2.09
CA SER A 229 -8.22 5.35 -2.56
C SER A 229 -8.50 5.40 -4.06
N SER A 230 -8.89 6.57 -4.58
CA SER A 230 -9.13 6.77 -6.02
C SER A 230 -7.84 6.63 -6.82
N LEU A 231 -6.74 7.24 -6.36
CA LEU A 231 -5.44 7.13 -7.01
C LEU A 231 -4.94 5.69 -6.98
N THR A 232 -5.11 4.97 -5.86
CA THR A 232 -4.73 3.56 -5.77
C THR A 232 -5.49 2.72 -6.79
N GLY A 233 -6.82 2.83 -6.82
CA GLY A 233 -7.63 2.08 -7.78
C GLY A 233 -7.27 2.39 -9.23
N LEU A 234 -7.09 3.67 -9.58
CA LEU A 234 -6.68 4.09 -10.92
C LEU A 234 -5.28 3.58 -11.28
N THR A 235 -4.31 3.74 -10.39
CA THR A 235 -2.93 3.34 -10.65
C THR A 235 -2.82 1.82 -10.83
N THR A 236 -3.51 1.03 -10.02
CA THR A 236 -3.52 -0.44 -10.16
C THR A 236 -4.16 -0.88 -11.47
N ILE A 237 -5.26 -0.26 -11.91
CA ILE A 237 -5.87 -0.53 -13.23
C ILE A 237 -4.91 -0.16 -14.35
N LEU A 238 -4.30 1.04 -14.31
CA LEU A 238 -3.38 1.50 -15.34
C LEU A 238 -2.12 0.61 -15.44
N VAL A 239 -1.55 0.23 -14.30
CA VAL A 239 -0.41 -0.70 -14.27
C VAL A 239 -0.82 -2.06 -14.81
N GLY A 240 -1.95 -2.60 -14.37
CA GLY A 240 -2.49 -3.86 -14.90
C GLY A 240 -2.73 -3.80 -16.41
N ALA A 241 -3.36 -2.72 -16.88
CA ALA A 241 -3.60 -2.46 -18.28
C ALA A 241 -2.31 -2.44 -19.11
N THR A 242 -1.30 -1.70 -18.65
CA THR A 242 -0.01 -1.60 -19.36
C THR A 242 0.75 -2.93 -19.41
N LEU A 243 0.69 -3.73 -18.36
CA LEU A 243 1.34 -5.04 -18.33
C LEU A 243 0.65 -6.03 -19.28
N VAL A 244 -0.67 -6.06 -19.29
CA VAL A 244 -1.44 -6.94 -20.17
C VAL A 244 -1.26 -6.56 -21.63
N THR A 245 -1.34 -5.27 -21.98
CA THR A 245 -1.15 -4.81 -23.36
C THR A 245 0.28 -5.02 -23.89
N ARG A 246 1.30 -4.99 -23.03
CA ARG A 246 2.66 -5.34 -23.39
C ARG A 246 2.81 -6.83 -23.68
N ALA A 247 2.14 -7.68 -22.92
CA ALA A 247 2.20 -9.12 -23.09
C ALA A 247 1.34 -9.61 -24.26
N ASP A 248 0.17 -9.02 -24.45
CA ASP A 248 -0.76 -9.33 -25.54
C ASP A 248 -1.36 -8.04 -26.12
N PRO A 249 -0.79 -7.51 -27.22
CA PRO A 249 -1.30 -6.32 -27.91
C PRO A 249 -2.75 -6.46 -28.40
N ALA A 250 -3.24 -7.68 -28.65
CA ALA A 250 -4.62 -7.92 -29.06
C ALA A 250 -5.64 -7.63 -27.93
N SER A 251 -5.18 -7.56 -26.71
CA SER A 251 -6.00 -7.18 -25.54
C SER A 251 -6.32 -5.68 -25.45
N LEU A 252 -5.66 -4.83 -26.23
CA LEU A 252 -5.79 -3.36 -26.19
C LEU A 252 -7.24 -2.86 -26.24
N PRO A 253 -8.12 -3.37 -27.13
CA PRO A 253 -9.52 -2.91 -27.15
C PRO A 253 -10.28 -3.19 -25.85
N TRP A 254 -10.06 -4.36 -25.25
CA TRP A 254 -10.71 -4.78 -24.01
C TRP A 254 -10.22 -3.97 -22.80
N VAL A 255 -8.92 -3.72 -22.76
CA VAL A 255 -8.29 -2.88 -21.73
C VAL A 255 -8.79 -1.44 -21.83
N THR A 256 -8.87 -0.89 -23.06
CA THR A 256 -9.41 0.44 -23.29
C THR A 256 -10.87 0.55 -22.88
N LEU A 257 -11.69 -0.44 -23.23
CA LEU A 257 -13.09 -0.49 -22.83
C LEU A 257 -13.24 -0.54 -21.29
N SER A 258 -12.42 -1.35 -20.62
CA SER A 258 -12.40 -1.44 -19.16
C SER A 258 -12.02 -0.11 -18.48
N ALA A 259 -11.03 0.59 -19.03
CA ALA A 259 -10.59 1.88 -18.55
C ALA A 259 -11.69 2.97 -18.75
N ILE A 260 -12.36 2.96 -19.90
CA ILE A 260 -13.50 3.85 -20.17
C ILE A 260 -14.64 3.54 -19.19
N ALA A 261 -14.98 2.28 -18.97
CA ALA A 261 -16.01 1.89 -18.02
C ALA A 261 -15.69 2.36 -16.59
N ALA A 262 -14.44 2.18 -16.14
CA ALA A 262 -13.98 2.66 -14.83
C ALA A 262 -14.06 4.20 -14.72
N ALA A 263 -13.63 4.92 -15.75
CA ALA A 263 -13.74 6.38 -15.81
C ALA A 263 -15.20 6.83 -15.77
N LEU A 264 -16.08 6.17 -16.51
CA LEU A 264 -17.51 6.47 -16.54
C LEU A 264 -18.18 6.24 -15.19
N VAL A 265 -17.81 5.17 -14.48
CA VAL A 265 -18.25 4.92 -13.11
C VAL A 265 -17.79 6.05 -12.19
N LEU A 266 -16.54 6.50 -12.29
CA LEU A 266 -16.03 7.63 -11.53
C LEU A 266 -16.81 8.92 -11.81
N VAL A 267 -17.05 9.24 -13.08
CA VAL A 267 -17.80 10.45 -13.46
C VAL A 267 -19.24 10.36 -12.95
N VAL A 268 -19.94 9.26 -13.22
CA VAL A 268 -21.34 9.08 -12.77
C VAL A 268 -21.42 9.20 -11.25
N THR A 269 -20.49 8.63 -10.53
CA THR A 269 -20.47 8.66 -9.05
C THR A 269 -20.25 10.05 -8.47
N ASN A 270 -19.55 10.94 -9.20
CA ASN A 270 -19.24 12.30 -8.73
C ASN A 270 -20.20 13.36 -9.25
N VAL A 271 -20.77 13.18 -10.46
CA VAL A 271 -21.59 14.20 -11.14
C VAL A 271 -23.09 14.05 -10.86
N VAL A 272 -23.52 12.84 -10.46
CA VAL A 272 -24.97 12.59 -10.29
C VAL A 272 -25.56 13.40 -9.14
N GLY A 273 -26.66 14.07 -9.45
CA GLY A 273 -27.35 15.00 -8.56
C GLY A 273 -27.97 14.35 -7.30
N PRO A 274 -28.35 15.18 -6.31
CA PRO A 274 -28.76 14.72 -4.98
C PRO A 274 -29.98 13.78 -4.96
N ARG A 275 -30.85 13.82 -5.98
CA ARG A 275 -32.07 12.97 -6.04
C ARG A 275 -31.77 11.50 -6.37
N ALA A 276 -30.79 11.22 -7.22
CA ALA A 276 -30.41 9.83 -7.59
C ALA A 276 -29.31 9.26 -6.66
N ARG A 277 -28.68 10.09 -5.83
CA ARG A 277 -27.63 9.64 -4.89
C ARG A 277 -28.01 8.46 -4.01
N PRO A 278 -29.21 8.38 -3.38
CA PRO A 278 -29.55 7.27 -2.49
C PRO A 278 -29.57 5.91 -3.18
N HIS A 279 -30.12 5.84 -4.39
CA HIS A 279 -30.19 4.59 -5.16
C HIS A 279 -28.80 4.17 -5.67
N LEU A 280 -28.04 5.13 -6.21
CA LEU A 280 -26.67 4.86 -6.67
C LEU A 280 -25.73 4.48 -5.52
N THR A 281 -25.92 5.04 -4.33
CA THR A 281 -25.14 4.64 -3.15
C THR A 281 -25.41 3.20 -2.78
N ARG A 282 -26.68 2.77 -2.73
CA ARG A 282 -27.04 1.38 -2.44
C ARG A 282 -26.45 0.40 -3.47
N ILE A 283 -26.56 0.73 -4.76
CA ILE A 283 -26.00 -0.10 -5.83
C ILE A 283 -24.47 -0.18 -5.68
N ALA A 284 -23.81 0.94 -5.44
CA ALA A 284 -22.36 0.99 -5.26
C ALA A 284 -21.89 0.21 -4.02
N ASP A 285 -22.61 0.32 -2.91
CA ASP A 285 -22.32 -0.43 -1.69
C ASP A 285 -22.50 -1.93 -1.92
N THR A 286 -23.59 -2.32 -2.63
CA THR A 286 -23.81 -3.71 -3.01
C THR A 286 -22.69 -4.24 -3.91
N ILE A 287 -22.26 -3.48 -4.92
CA ILE A 287 -21.16 -3.86 -5.81
C ILE A 287 -19.85 -3.96 -5.01
N ALA A 288 -19.57 -3.03 -4.11
CA ALA A 288 -18.37 -3.06 -3.28
C ALA A 288 -18.32 -4.31 -2.39
N VAL A 289 -19.44 -4.65 -1.75
CA VAL A 289 -19.56 -5.85 -0.91
C VAL A 289 -19.44 -7.12 -1.75
N LEU A 290 -20.15 -7.21 -2.89
CA LEU A 290 -20.04 -8.35 -3.80
C LEU A 290 -18.62 -8.51 -4.34
N SER A 291 -17.94 -7.41 -4.69
CA SER A 291 -16.56 -7.45 -5.15
C SER A 291 -15.63 -8.07 -4.10
N LEU A 292 -15.82 -7.75 -2.81
CA LEU A 292 -15.05 -8.36 -1.72
C LEU A 292 -15.32 -9.85 -1.57
N PHE A 293 -16.60 -10.25 -1.66
CA PHE A 293 -16.97 -11.67 -1.58
C PHE A 293 -16.40 -12.49 -2.74
N VAL A 294 -16.29 -11.91 -3.93
CA VAL A 294 -15.72 -12.58 -5.11
C VAL A 294 -14.20 -12.56 -5.09
N LEU A 295 -13.60 -11.52 -4.53
CA LEU A 295 -12.14 -11.30 -4.51
C LEU A 295 -11.40 -12.42 -3.78
N ILE A 296 -11.91 -12.88 -2.63
CA ILE A 296 -11.29 -13.96 -1.84
C ILE A 296 -11.32 -15.31 -2.57
N PRO A 297 -12.48 -15.82 -3.04
CA PRO A 297 -12.51 -17.07 -3.82
C PRO A 297 -11.64 -17.01 -5.08
N LEU A 298 -11.60 -15.86 -5.77
CA LEU A 298 -10.79 -15.68 -6.96
C LEU A 298 -9.30 -15.75 -6.65
N ALA A 299 -8.86 -15.15 -5.52
CA ALA A 299 -7.49 -15.25 -5.06
C ALA A 299 -7.11 -16.69 -4.65
N VAL A 300 -8.03 -17.42 -3.99
CA VAL A 300 -7.83 -18.83 -3.64
C VAL A 300 -7.77 -19.71 -4.89
N TYR A 301 -8.59 -19.44 -5.91
CA TYR A 301 -8.52 -20.15 -7.19
C TYR A 301 -7.16 -19.98 -7.88
N LEU A 302 -6.54 -18.80 -7.77
CA LEU A 302 -5.20 -18.56 -8.31
C LEU A 302 -4.08 -19.18 -7.48
N TRP A 303 -4.37 -19.57 -6.23
CA TRP A 303 -3.43 -20.23 -5.35
C TRP A 303 -3.22 -21.71 -5.71
N GLY A 304 -4.28 -22.43 -6.07
CA GLY A 304 -4.28 -23.87 -6.42
C GLY A 304 -4.03 -24.15 -7.86
#